data_1b6d9fe616f7343830371b2e085b1838
#
_entry.id   1b6d9fe616f7343830371b2e085b1838
#
_cell.length_a   1.000
_cell.length_b   1.000
_cell.length_c   1.000
_cell.angle_alpha   90.00
_cell.angle_beta   90.00
_cell.angle_gamma   90.00
#
_symmetry.space_group_name_H-M   'P 1'
#
loop_
_entity.id
_entity.type
_entity.pdbx_description
1 polymer ?
#
loop_
_entity_poly.entity_id
_entity_poly.type
_entity_poly.pdbx_seq_one_letter_code
_entity_poly.pdbx_strand_id
1 'polypeptide(L)'
;MGEVWSRLNERQKRIFSWLAVGLIVGVGILVVQPSTPTKTPPASTAVQALDNASSDSLQEHLERKLTAILNSMLGGKHVDVFLTMERGSQLKIAYDHTEEERFGPEGLSERRWTSSPVLMRNDADRKEVPLVLEEIAPTVRGVLVVIDREPHTELRLAVSQAVAAALQVPMYRIEVLFTQ
;
A
#
# COMPACT_ATOMS: atom_id res chain seq x y z
N MET A 1 -13.96 -31.93 44.88
CA MET A 1 -13.38 -30.56 44.80
C MET A 1 -13.50 -29.76 46.13
N GLY A 2 -13.72 -30.41 47.24
CA GLY A 2 -13.95 -29.75 48.56
C GLY A 2 -12.74 -29.66 49.52
N GLU A 3 -11.67 -30.37 49.26
CA GLU A 3 -10.55 -30.48 50.20
C GLU A 3 -9.45 -29.40 50.14
N VAL A 4 -9.40 -28.66 49.06
CA VAL A 4 -8.37 -27.61 48.86
C VAL A 4 -8.77 -26.33 49.65
N TRP A 5 -10.04 -26.14 49.96
CA TRP A 5 -10.57 -24.95 50.64
C TRP A 5 -10.33 -24.93 52.14
N SER A 6 -10.02 -26.06 52.79
CA SER A 6 -9.86 -26.17 54.23
C SER A 6 -8.45 -25.82 54.74
N ARG A 7 -7.48 -25.68 53.86
CA ARG A 7 -6.07 -25.37 54.22
C ARG A 7 -5.64 -23.93 53.95
N LEU A 8 -6.53 -23.07 53.46
CA LEU A 8 -6.20 -21.69 53.14
C LEU A 8 -6.49 -20.76 54.33
N ASN A 9 -5.49 -19.97 54.70
CA ASN A 9 -5.57 -18.98 55.76
C ASN A 9 -6.55 -17.86 55.39
N GLU A 10 -7.24 -17.26 56.36
CA GLU A 10 -8.30 -16.23 56.17
C GLU A 10 -7.86 -15.06 55.26
N ARG A 11 -6.58 -14.70 55.27
CA ARG A 11 -6.03 -13.69 54.34
C ARG A 11 -5.94 -14.18 52.91
N GLN A 12 -5.64 -15.43 52.70
CA GLN A 12 -5.55 -16.05 51.35
C GLN A 12 -6.95 -16.23 50.76
N LYS A 13 -7.96 -16.55 51.55
CA LYS A 13 -9.35 -16.64 51.08
C LYS A 13 -9.86 -15.29 50.55
N ARG A 14 -9.50 -14.17 51.18
CA ARG A 14 -9.88 -12.84 50.69
C ARG A 14 -9.19 -12.51 49.37
N ILE A 15 -7.91 -12.83 49.20
CA ILE A 15 -7.18 -12.59 47.99
C ILE A 15 -7.75 -13.44 46.83
N PHE A 16 -8.07 -14.73 47.11
CA PHE A 16 -8.68 -15.62 46.12
C PHE A 16 -10.09 -15.16 45.72
N SER A 17 -10.88 -14.65 46.65
CA SER A 17 -12.20 -14.07 46.37
C SER A 17 -12.12 -12.83 45.49
N TRP A 18 -11.16 -11.94 45.72
CA TRP A 18 -10.92 -10.76 44.87
C TRP A 18 -10.39 -11.13 43.50
N LEU A 19 -9.56 -12.17 43.39
CA LEU A 19 -9.07 -12.71 42.12
C LEU A 19 -10.21 -13.34 41.30
N ALA A 20 -11.10 -14.09 41.94
CA ALA A 20 -12.27 -14.67 41.30
C ALA A 20 -13.25 -13.61 40.78
N VAL A 21 -13.48 -12.54 41.55
CA VAL A 21 -14.30 -11.42 41.11
C VAL A 21 -13.64 -10.67 39.93
N GLY A 22 -12.32 -10.46 40.00
CA GLY A 22 -11.57 -9.85 38.90
C GLY A 22 -11.63 -10.67 37.61
N LEU A 23 -11.58 -12.00 37.73
CA LEU A 23 -11.68 -12.90 36.57
C LEU A 23 -13.08 -12.88 35.95
N ILE A 24 -14.14 -12.87 36.77
CA ILE A 24 -15.52 -12.78 36.28
C ILE A 24 -15.77 -11.44 35.56
N VAL A 25 -15.26 -10.32 36.13
CA VAL A 25 -15.36 -9.00 35.53
C VAL A 25 -14.56 -8.94 34.22
N GLY A 26 -13.35 -9.52 34.19
CA GLY A 26 -12.52 -9.58 33.00
C GLY A 26 -13.17 -10.36 31.85
N VAL A 27 -13.75 -11.54 32.14
CA VAL A 27 -14.50 -12.34 31.17
C VAL A 27 -15.77 -11.63 30.73
N GLY A 28 -16.47 -10.94 31.68
CA GLY A 28 -17.64 -10.15 31.33
C GLY A 28 -17.37 -9.03 30.35
N ILE A 29 -16.24 -8.30 30.51
CA ILE A 29 -15.83 -7.26 29.57
C ILE A 29 -15.48 -7.84 28.19
N LEU A 30 -14.90 -9.03 28.13
CA LEU A 30 -14.54 -9.70 26.87
C LEU A 30 -15.79 -10.16 26.08
N VAL A 31 -16.86 -10.55 26.80
CA VAL A 31 -18.13 -10.99 26.17
C VAL A 31 -19.02 -9.81 25.76
N VAL A 32 -18.89 -8.66 26.42
CA VAL A 32 -19.66 -7.44 26.14
C VAL A 32 -18.99 -6.55 25.10
N GLN A 33 -17.82 -6.92 24.54
CA GLN A 33 -17.32 -6.21 23.36
C GLN A 33 -18.36 -6.40 22.25
N PRO A 34 -19.07 -5.33 21.82
CA PRO A 34 -19.91 -5.44 20.66
C PRO A 34 -18.99 -5.82 19.51
N SER A 35 -19.23 -7.00 18.94
CA SER A 35 -18.64 -7.38 17.66
C SER A 35 -19.06 -6.29 16.69
N THR A 36 -18.18 -5.30 16.48
CA THR A 36 -18.34 -4.40 15.36
C THR A 36 -18.42 -5.31 14.14
N PRO A 37 -19.51 -5.28 13.38
CA PRO A 37 -19.55 -6.04 12.15
C PRO A 37 -18.36 -5.52 11.35
N THR A 38 -17.36 -6.37 11.17
CA THR A 38 -16.29 -6.12 10.21
C THR A 38 -17.01 -5.96 8.89
N LYS A 39 -17.33 -4.73 8.51
CA LYS A 39 -17.70 -4.41 7.15
C LYS A 39 -16.54 -4.94 6.33
N THR A 40 -16.72 -6.09 5.71
CA THR A 40 -15.84 -6.57 4.66
C THR A 40 -15.71 -5.40 3.69
N PRO A 41 -14.50 -4.80 3.54
CA PRO A 41 -14.36 -3.71 2.59
C PRO A 41 -14.80 -4.26 1.24
N PRO A 42 -15.54 -3.50 0.43
CA PRO A 42 -15.86 -3.95 -0.91
C PRO A 42 -14.54 -4.37 -1.58
N ALA A 43 -14.55 -5.44 -2.36
CA ALA A 43 -13.35 -6.04 -2.95
C ALA A 43 -12.41 -5.03 -3.63
N SER A 44 -12.95 -3.92 -4.11
CA SER A 44 -12.18 -2.78 -4.68
C SER A 44 -11.26 -2.11 -3.65
N THR A 45 -11.65 -2.02 -2.38
CA THR A 45 -10.83 -1.38 -1.34
C THR A 45 -9.68 -2.29 -0.90
N ALA A 46 -9.86 -3.61 -0.94
CA ALA A 46 -8.80 -4.57 -0.61
C ALA A 46 -7.72 -4.61 -1.70
N VAL A 47 -8.11 -4.50 -2.97
CA VAL A 47 -7.15 -4.41 -4.10
C VAL A 47 -6.36 -3.10 -4.02
N GLN A 48 -7.02 -1.98 -3.76
CA GLN A 48 -6.33 -0.68 -3.60
C GLN A 48 -5.38 -0.65 -2.39
N ALA A 49 -5.69 -1.34 -1.31
CA ALA A 49 -4.81 -1.41 -0.14
C ALA A 49 -3.54 -2.24 -0.42
N LEU A 50 -3.64 -3.29 -1.22
CA LEU A 50 -2.48 -4.10 -1.65
C LEU A 50 -1.60 -3.34 -2.65
N ASP A 51 -2.21 -2.61 -3.58
CA ASP A 51 -1.50 -1.80 -4.57
C ASP A 51 -0.73 -0.64 -3.90
N ASN A 52 -1.32 0.01 -2.90
CA ASN A 52 -0.67 1.08 -2.16
C ASN A 52 0.52 0.56 -1.34
N ALA A 53 0.36 -0.58 -0.67
CA ALA A 53 1.45 -1.18 0.12
C ALA A 53 2.66 -1.58 -0.75
N SER A 54 2.43 -2.08 -1.96
CA SER A 54 3.52 -2.42 -2.90
C SER A 54 4.20 -1.18 -3.49
N SER A 55 3.42 -0.13 -3.78
CA SER A 55 3.95 1.15 -4.28
C SER A 55 4.80 1.85 -3.23
N ASP A 56 4.35 1.89 -1.98
CA ASP A 56 5.05 2.53 -0.86
C ASP A 56 6.38 1.80 -0.58
N SER A 57 6.39 0.47 -0.64
CA SER A 57 7.62 -0.33 -0.46
C SER A 57 8.63 -0.10 -1.59
N LEU A 58 8.18 0.05 -2.84
CA LEU A 58 9.06 0.36 -3.98
C LEU A 58 9.62 1.77 -3.88
N GLN A 59 8.78 2.76 -3.54
CA GLN A 59 9.20 4.13 -3.32
C GLN A 59 10.32 4.20 -2.27
N GLU A 60 10.10 3.64 -1.10
CA GLU A 60 11.08 3.60 -0.01
C GLU A 60 12.39 2.89 -0.43
N HIS A 61 12.29 1.83 -1.22
CA HIS A 61 13.46 1.13 -1.73
C HIS A 61 14.28 2.00 -2.71
N LEU A 62 13.62 2.73 -3.60
CA LEU A 62 14.26 3.64 -4.54
C LEU A 62 14.89 4.84 -3.81
N GLU A 63 14.20 5.44 -2.84
CA GLU A 63 14.71 6.52 -2.01
C GLU A 63 15.98 6.10 -1.27
N ARG A 64 15.97 4.94 -0.60
CA ARG A 64 17.15 4.41 0.09
C ARG A 64 18.33 4.16 -0.85
N LYS A 65 18.09 3.58 -2.02
CA LYS A 65 19.15 3.33 -3.02
C LYS A 65 19.74 4.63 -3.55
N LEU A 66 18.91 5.61 -3.90
CA LEU A 66 19.37 6.90 -4.38
C LEU A 66 20.16 7.64 -3.31
N THR A 67 19.65 7.69 -2.09
CA THR A 67 20.36 8.27 -0.95
C THR A 67 21.75 7.65 -0.76
N ALA A 68 21.86 6.32 -0.82
CA ALA A 68 23.15 5.64 -0.70
C ALA A 68 24.13 6.00 -1.83
N ILE A 69 23.65 6.05 -3.07
CA ILE A 69 24.46 6.39 -4.24
C ILE A 69 24.92 7.85 -4.16
N LEU A 70 24.01 8.79 -3.86
CA LEU A 70 24.32 10.21 -3.76
C LEU A 70 25.27 10.50 -2.58
N ASN A 71 25.07 9.86 -1.44
CA ASN A 71 26.02 9.95 -0.31
C ASN A 71 27.42 9.47 -0.69
N SER A 72 27.52 8.38 -1.45
CA SER A 72 28.81 7.90 -1.94
C SER A 72 29.47 8.88 -2.92
N MET A 73 28.70 9.47 -3.84
CA MET A 73 29.19 10.48 -4.79
C MET A 73 29.68 11.76 -4.09
N LEU A 74 29.03 12.13 -2.99
CA LEU A 74 29.30 13.38 -2.27
C LEU A 74 30.30 13.22 -1.12
N GLY A 75 30.96 12.07 -1.01
CA GLY A 75 31.98 11.80 -0.01
C GLY A 75 31.44 11.65 1.42
N GLY A 76 30.26 11.07 1.56
CA GLY A 76 29.63 10.75 2.86
C GLY A 76 28.92 11.93 3.52
N LYS A 77 28.57 12.96 2.77
CA LYS A 77 27.71 14.06 3.23
C LYS A 77 26.27 13.59 3.35
N HIS A 78 25.53 14.19 4.29
CA HIS A 78 24.13 13.83 4.49
C HIS A 78 23.28 14.26 3.29
N VAL A 79 22.59 13.31 2.70
CA VAL A 79 21.68 13.54 1.58
C VAL A 79 20.37 12.81 1.89
N ASP A 80 19.29 13.54 1.79
CA ASP A 80 17.94 12.96 1.88
C ASP A 80 17.25 13.05 0.53
N VAL A 81 16.61 11.99 0.13
CA VAL A 81 15.87 11.90 -1.14
C VAL A 81 14.42 11.58 -0.86
N PHE A 82 13.53 12.36 -1.44
CA PHE A 82 12.09 12.13 -1.41
C PHE A 82 11.56 11.99 -2.83
N LEU A 83 10.81 10.90 -3.09
CA LEU A 83 10.19 10.62 -4.37
C LEU A 83 8.69 10.85 -4.30
N THR A 84 8.13 11.41 -5.36
CA THR A 84 6.68 11.45 -5.56
C THR A 84 6.33 10.52 -6.71
N MET A 85 5.48 9.54 -6.46
CA MET A 85 5.00 8.62 -7.49
C MET A 85 3.83 9.25 -8.26
N GLU A 86 3.77 9.02 -9.56
CA GLU A 86 2.66 9.47 -10.41
C GLU A 86 1.45 8.57 -10.26
N ARG A 87 1.71 7.26 -10.23
CA ARG A 87 0.71 6.19 -10.07
C ARG A 87 1.35 5.03 -9.32
N GLY A 88 0.51 4.26 -8.61
CA GLY A 88 0.86 2.95 -8.13
C GLY A 88 0.96 1.93 -9.28
N SER A 89 1.26 0.68 -8.98
CA SER A 89 1.17 -0.41 -9.94
C SER A 89 -0.27 -0.52 -10.48
N GLN A 90 -0.42 -0.77 -11.77
CA GLN A 90 -1.74 -0.92 -12.39
C GLN A 90 -1.80 -2.27 -13.10
N LEU A 91 -2.90 -2.99 -12.87
CA LEU A 91 -3.17 -4.24 -13.58
C LEU A 91 -4.07 -3.94 -14.77
N LYS A 92 -3.59 -4.26 -15.98
CA LYS A 92 -4.38 -4.24 -17.19
C LYS A 92 -5.06 -5.59 -17.35
N ILE A 93 -6.37 -5.62 -17.12
CA ILE A 93 -7.16 -6.85 -17.23
C ILE A 93 -7.76 -7.00 -18.63
N ALA A 94 -8.01 -8.25 -19.02
CA ALA A 94 -8.69 -8.56 -20.26
C ALA A 94 -10.19 -8.23 -20.15
N TYR A 95 -10.73 -7.64 -21.23
CA TYR A 95 -12.17 -7.41 -21.37
C TYR A 95 -12.68 -8.12 -22.60
N ASP A 96 -13.84 -8.74 -22.47
CA ASP A 96 -14.62 -9.20 -23.61
C ASP A 96 -15.60 -8.09 -24.02
N HIS A 97 -15.61 -7.80 -25.31
CA HIS A 97 -16.42 -6.74 -25.90
C HIS A 97 -17.43 -7.36 -26.86
N THR A 98 -18.70 -7.15 -26.56
CA THR A 98 -19.80 -7.55 -27.45
C THR A 98 -20.47 -6.29 -27.98
N GLU A 99 -20.51 -6.15 -29.30
CA GLU A 99 -21.23 -5.11 -30.00
C GLU A 99 -22.42 -5.72 -30.75
N GLU A 100 -23.61 -5.25 -30.42
CA GLU A 100 -24.86 -5.63 -31.07
C GLU A 100 -25.43 -4.43 -31.82
N GLU A 101 -25.58 -4.55 -33.14
CA GLU A 101 -26.21 -3.55 -33.97
C GLU A 101 -27.56 -4.07 -34.45
N ARG A 102 -28.62 -3.31 -34.25
CA ARG A 102 -29.94 -3.59 -34.78
C ARG A 102 -30.27 -2.61 -35.89
N PHE A 103 -30.60 -3.15 -37.05
CA PHE A 103 -31.02 -2.36 -38.19
C PHE A 103 -32.54 -2.40 -38.34
N GLY A 104 -33.13 -1.22 -38.39
CA GLY A 104 -34.56 -1.02 -38.70
C GLY A 104 -34.75 -0.68 -40.18
N PRO A 105 -36.02 -0.48 -40.63
CA PRO A 105 -36.31 -0.15 -42.01
C PRO A 105 -35.69 1.16 -42.53
N GLU A 106 -35.34 2.07 -41.61
CA GLU A 106 -34.74 3.37 -41.90
C GLU A 106 -33.23 3.43 -41.63
N GLY A 107 -32.55 2.29 -41.38
CA GLY A 107 -31.12 2.21 -41.07
C GLY A 107 -30.82 1.72 -39.66
N LEU A 108 -29.66 2.11 -39.11
CA LEU A 108 -29.23 1.72 -37.75
C LEU A 108 -30.20 2.25 -36.70
N SER A 109 -30.90 1.35 -36.01
CA SER A 109 -31.92 1.66 -35.02
C SER A 109 -31.36 1.69 -33.59
N GLU A 110 -30.49 0.74 -33.27
CA GLU A 110 -29.93 0.61 -31.93
C GLU A 110 -28.50 0.01 -32.01
N ARG A 111 -27.57 0.61 -31.27
CA ARG A 111 -26.22 0.05 -31.04
C ARG A 111 -26.05 -0.19 -29.56
N ARG A 112 -25.83 -1.43 -29.18
CA ARG A 112 -25.54 -1.82 -27.81
C ARG A 112 -24.08 -2.29 -27.70
N TRP A 113 -23.35 -1.69 -26.78
CA TRP A 113 -21.99 -2.09 -26.48
C TRP A 113 -21.90 -2.59 -25.04
N THR A 114 -21.44 -3.81 -24.87
CA THR A 114 -21.25 -4.46 -23.57
C THR A 114 -19.79 -4.82 -23.38
N SER A 115 -19.20 -4.43 -22.25
CA SER A 115 -17.83 -4.76 -21.88
C SER A 115 -17.84 -5.50 -20.54
N SER A 116 -17.25 -6.68 -20.51
CA SER A 116 -17.20 -7.54 -19.31
C SER A 116 -15.76 -8.00 -19.08
N PRO A 117 -15.24 -7.99 -17.82
CA PRO A 117 -13.91 -8.52 -17.54
C PRO A 117 -13.89 -10.03 -17.80
N VAL A 118 -12.84 -10.53 -18.40
CA VAL A 118 -12.61 -11.98 -18.56
C VAL A 118 -12.13 -12.51 -17.21
N LEU A 119 -12.91 -13.46 -16.67
CA LEU A 119 -12.61 -14.12 -15.40
C LEU A 119 -12.04 -15.51 -15.65
N MET A 120 -10.99 -15.84 -14.92
CA MET A 120 -10.43 -17.17 -14.83
C MET A 120 -10.81 -17.79 -13.48
N ARG A 121 -11.22 -19.04 -13.51
CA ARG A 121 -11.52 -19.79 -12.30
C ARG A 121 -10.24 -20.45 -11.79
N ASN A 122 -9.85 -20.10 -10.57
CA ASN A 122 -8.78 -20.79 -9.90
C ASN A 122 -9.35 -22.04 -9.22
N ASP A 123 -8.95 -23.21 -9.69
CA ASP A 123 -9.45 -24.49 -9.17
C ASP A 123 -9.05 -24.76 -7.71
N ALA A 124 -7.94 -24.18 -7.25
CA ALA A 124 -7.46 -24.36 -5.89
C ALA A 124 -8.35 -23.67 -4.85
N ASP A 125 -8.78 -22.44 -5.12
CA ASP A 125 -9.53 -21.61 -4.18
C ASP A 125 -11.00 -21.43 -4.55
N ARG A 126 -11.43 -21.97 -5.71
CA ARG A 126 -12.77 -21.79 -6.31
C ARG A 126 -13.14 -20.30 -6.46
N LYS A 127 -12.18 -19.43 -6.56
CA LYS A 127 -12.38 -18.00 -6.76
C LYS A 127 -12.23 -17.64 -8.23
N GLU A 128 -13.06 -16.72 -8.67
CA GLU A 128 -12.92 -16.10 -9.98
C GLU A 128 -11.98 -14.91 -9.86
N VAL A 129 -10.91 -14.92 -10.65
CA VAL A 129 -9.91 -13.84 -10.73
C VAL A 129 -9.88 -13.29 -12.15
N PRO A 130 -9.78 -11.97 -12.31
CA PRO A 130 -9.66 -11.38 -13.64
C PRO A 130 -8.36 -11.82 -14.33
N LEU A 131 -8.45 -12.07 -15.64
CA LEU A 131 -7.27 -12.35 -16.45
C LEU A 131 -6.43 -11.08 -16.59
N VAL A 132 -5.25 -11.07 -15.97
CA VAL A 132 -4.28 -9.98 -16.06
C VAL A 132 -3.48 -10.15 -17.34
N LEU A 133 -3.49 -9.14 -18.21
CA LEU A 133 -2.71 -9.09 -19.44
C LEU A 133 -1.32 -8.49 -19.22
N GLU A 134 -1.24 -7.47 -18.38
CA GLU A 134 -0.04 -6.70 -18.15
C GLU A 134 -0.09 -6.04 -16.76
N GLU A 135 1.04 -6.03 -16.09
CA GLU A 135 1.25 -5.25 -14.87
C GLU A 135 2.14 -4.05 -15.22
N ILE A 136 1.57 -2.85 -15.07
CA ILE A 136 2.26 -1.60 -15.34
C ILE A 136 2.95 -1.15 -14.06
N ALA A 137 4.28 -1.05 -14.11
CA ALA A 137 5.09 -0.61 -12.98
C ALA A 137 4.79 0.85 -12.59
N PRO A 138 4.93 1.21 -11.30
CA PRO A 138 4.81 2.58 -10.84
C PRO A 138 5.82 3.50 -11.50
N THR A 139 5.41 4.74 -11.80
CA THR A 139 6.28 5.77 -12.40
C THR A 139 6.53 6.90 -11.43
N VAL A 140 7.78 7.40 -11.41
CA VAL A 140 8.17 8.55 -10.60
C VAL A 140 7.70 9.83 -11.26
N ARG A 141 6.98 10.67 -10.52
CA ARG A 141 6.49 11.97 -10.96
C ARG A 141 7.51 13.08 -10.75
N GLY A 142 8.18 13.07 -9.60
CA GLY A 142 9.12 14.11 -9.20
C GLY A 142 10.06 13.63 -8.11
N VAL A 143 11.16 14.36 -7.95
CA VAL A 143 12.22 14.07 -6.99
C VAL A 143 12.64 15.32 -6.29
N LEU A 144 12.72 15.27 -4.97
CA LEU A 144 13.33 16.29 -4.13
C LEU A 144 14.61 15.69 -3.51
N VAL A 145 15.73 16.36 -3.70
CA VAL A 145 17.01 16.00 -3.08
C VAL A 145 17.41 17.12 -2.15
N VAL A 146 17.68 16.80 -0.89
CA VAL A 146 18.17 17.73 0.12
C VAL A 146 19.60 17.34 0.49
N ILE A 147 20.53 18.30 0.39
CA ILE A 147 21.95 18.06 0.62
C ILE A 147 22.42 19.00 1.75
N ASP A 148 23.01 18.41 2.78
CA ASP A 148 23.63 19.16 3.88
C ASP A 148 25.00 19.68 3.47
N ARG A 149 24.98 20.81 2.75
CA ARG A 149 26.18 21.49 2.23
C ARG A 149 25.88 22.91 1.76
N GLU A 150 26.91 23.74 1.72
CA GLU A 150 26.82 25.06 1.07
C GLU A 150 26.35 24.95 -0.39
N PRO A 151 25.49 25.87 -0.85
CA PRO A 151 24.98 25.91 -2.21
C PRO A 151 26.09 25.96 -3.26
N HIS A 152 26.10 25.02 -4.19
CA HIS A 152 27.03 24.95 -5.29
C HIS A 152 26.34 24.65 -6.60
N THR A 153 26.41 25.54 -7.58
CA THR A 153 25.64 25.44 -8.84
C THR A 153 26.04 24.23 -9.68
N GLU A 154 27.34 23.92 -9.78
CA GLU A 154 27.83 22.76 -10.52
C GLU A 154 27.35 21.44 -9.88
N LEU A 155 27.37 21.39 -8.56
CA LEU A 155 26.90 20.23 -7.82
C LEU A 155 25.40 20.02 -8.01
N ARG A 156 24.61 21.10 -7.97
CA ARG A 156 23.17 21.04 -8.25
C ARG A 156 22.92 20.42 -9.63
N LEU A 157 23.65 20.89 -10.65
CA LEU A 157 23.49 20.38 -12.00
C LEU A 157 23.90 18.90 -12.11
N ALA A 158 25.05 18.55 -11.52
CA ALA A 158 25.54 17.17 -11.55
C ALA A 158 24.57 16.19 -10.86
N VAL A 159 24.04 16.56 -9.69
CA VAL A 159 23.06 15.75 -8.96
C VAL A 159 21.75 15.64 -9.76
N SER A 160 21.26 16.76 -10.31
CA SER A 160 20.04 16.74 -11.13
C SER A 160 20.19 15.84 -12.36
N GLN A 161 21.33 15.88 -13.04
CA GLN A 161 21.61 15.01 -14.19
C GLN A 161 21.72 13.54 -13.79
N ALA A 162 22.41 13.25 -12.69
CA ALA A 162 22.53 11.88 -12.18
C ALA A 162 21.16 11.27 -11.83
N VAL A 163 20.33 12.04 -11.12
CA VAL A 163 18.95 11.60 -10.76
C VAL A 163 18.06 11.45 -12.00
N ALA A 164 18.14 12.41 -12.94
CA ALA A 164 17.40 12.35 -14.20
C ALA A 164 17.73 11.08 -14.99
N ALA A 165 19.00 10.74 -15.09
CA ALA A 165 19.47 9.54 -15.79
C ALA A 165 19.06 8.25 -15.05
N ALA A 166 19.15 8.22 -13.72
CA ALA A 166 18.83 7.04 -12.92
C ALA A 166 17.34 6.69 -12.91
N LEU A 167 16.47 7.70 -12.85
CA LEU A 167 15.02 7.53 -12.72
C LEU A 167 14.24 7.78 -14.02
N GLN A 168 14.92 8.21 -15.07
CA GLN A 168 14.32 8.62 -16.36
C GLN A 168 13.26 9.74 -16.18
N VAL A 169 13.49 10.63 -15.18
CA VAL A 169 12.63 11.77 -14.89
C VAL A 169 13.23 13.02 -15.53
N PRO A 170 12.45 13.86 -16.23
CA PRO A 170 12.96 15.09 -16.82
C PRO A 170 13.44 16.06 -15.73
N MET A 171 14.51 16.80 -16.02
CA MET A 171 15.20 17.67 -15.06
C MET A 171 14.28 18.72 -14.41
N TYR A 172 13.24 19.20 -15.09
CA TYR A 172 12.28 20.16 -14.54
C TYR A 172 11.38 19.60 -13.43
N ARG A 173 11.42 18.29 -13.20
CA ARG A 173 10.71 17.60 -12.10
C ARG A 173 11.66 17.19 -10.95
N ILE A 174 12.90 17.64 -11.02
CA ILE A 174 13.91 17.34 -10.01
C ILE A 174 14.32 18.67 -9.35
N GLU A 175 14.12 18.75 -8.04
CA GLU A 175 14.56 19.89 -7.25
C GLU A 175 15.69 19.48 -6.32
N VAL A 176 16.74 20.28 -6.26
CA VAL A 176 17.88 20.05 -5.37
C VAL A 176 18.01 21.26 -4.45
N LEU A 177 17.81 21.02 -3.16
CA LEU A 177 17.95 21.99 -2.10
C LEU A 177 19.23 21.76 -1.30
N PHE A 178 19.79 22.84 -0.78
CA PHE A 178 20.93 22.81 0.12
C PHE A 178 20.51 23.35 1.48
N THR A 179 20.91 22.66 2.52
CA THR A 179 20.72 23.06 3.93
C THR A 179 22.09 23.38 4.52
N GLN A 180 22.13 24.39 5.40
CA GLN A 180 23.34 24.79 6.17
C GLN A 180 23.24 24.21 7.57
#